data_3766df6fa5907af5ea2b08339c0401d1
#
_entry.id   3766df6fa5907af5ea2b08339c0401d1
#
_cell.length_a   1.000
_cell.length_b   1.000
_cell.length_c   1.000
_cell.angle_alpha   90.00
_cell.angle_beta   90.00
_cell.angle_gamma   90.00
#
_symmetry.space_group_name_H-M   'P 1'
#
loop_
_entity.id
_entity.type
_entity.pdbx_description
1 polymer ?
#
loop_
_entity_poly.entity_id
_entity_poly.type
_entity_poly.pdbx_seq_one_letter_code
_entity_poly.pdbx_strand_id
1 'polypeptide(L)'
;MLKVLAFDYGASSGRAVLGSFDGSKLELSEVHRFANEPVMVGNSFYWDTLRLFHELKQGVMKCVKSGNKDIAGMGIDTWGVDFGLLSVSGELLGMPYHYRDSRTEGMIEAAYRLMPGREVYEETGIQF
;
A
#
# COMPACT_ATOMS: atom_id res chain seq x y z
N MET A 1 -25.34 -13.68 3.53
CA MET A 1 -24.66 -12.37 3.27
C MET A 1 -23.18 -12.67 3.13
N LEU A 2 -22.56 -12.31 2.01
CA LEU A 2 -21.12 -12.46 1.78
C LEU A 2 -20.39 -11.28 2.43
N LYS A 3 -19.37 -11.56 3.25
CA LYS A 3 -18.55 -10.52 3.88
C LYS A 3 -17.11 -10.61 3.40
N VAL A 4 -16.51 -9.47 3.08
CA VAL A 4 -15.12 -9.33 2.68
C VAL A 4 -14.48 -8.16 3.44
N LEU A 5 -13.18 -8.26 3.72
CA LEU A 5 -12.43 -7.20 4.38
C LEU A 5 -11.40 -6.62 3.42
N ALA A 6 -11.57 -5.36 3.06
CA ALA A 6 -10.66 -4.64 2.18
C ALA A 6 -9.75 -3.71 2.99
N PHE A 7 -8.46 -3.74 2.68
CA PHE A 7 -7.48 -2.80 3.19
C PHE A 7 -7.08 -1.85 2.06
N ASP A 8 -7.36 -0.56 2.24
CA ASP A 8 -6.98 0.51 1.34
C ASP A 8 -5.82 1.29 2.01
N TYR A 9 -4.61 1.01 1.55
CA TYR A 9 -3.39 1.63 2.06
C TYR A 9 -3.01 2.82 1.19
N GLY A 10 -3.44 4.00 1.60
CA GLY A 10 -3.01 5.25 0.98
C GLY A 10 -1.67 5.75 1.52
N ALA A 11 -1.03 6.65 0.78
CA ALA A 11 0.30 7.19 1.12
C ALA A 11 0.33 8.03 2.41
N SER A 12 -0.81 8.54 2.89
CA SER A 12 -0.90 9.33 4.13
C SER A 12 -1.79 8.72 5.20
N SER A 13 -2.67 7.81 4.82
CA SER A 13 -3.54 7.09 5.76
C SER A 13 -4.00 5.77 5.15
N GLY A 14 -4.17 4.75 5.99
CA GLY A 14 -4.77 3.50 5.60
C GLY A 14 -6.07 3.23 6.35
N ARG A 15 -6.88 2.34 5.81
CA ARG A 15 -8.14 1.91 6.41
C ARG A 15 -8.46 0.45 6.10
N ALA A 16 -9.21 -0.16 7.01
CA ALA A 16 -9.86 -1.44 6.78
C ALA A 16 -11.37 -1.20 6.65
N VAL A 17 -11.97 -1.72 5.60
CA VAL A 17 -13.38 -1.58 5.26
C VAL A 17 -14.02 -2.95 5.15
N LEU A 18 -15.07 -3.17 5.93
CA LEU A 18 -15.91 -4.35 5.79
C LEU A 18 -16.93 -4.11 4.68
N GLY A 19 -16.91 -4.95 3.66
CA GLY A 19 -17.95 -5.03 2.63
C GLY A 19 -18.92 -6.17 2.96
N SER A 20 -20.21 -5.87 2.97
CA SER A 20 -21.28 -6.84 3.18
C SER A 20 -22.21 -6.85 1.97
N PHE A 21 -22.26 -7.98 1.26
CA PHE A 21 -23.05 -8.14 0.04
C PHE A 21 -24.20 -9.13 0.27
N ASP A 22 -25.43 -8.70 -0.02
CA ASP A 22 -26.63 -9.52 0.15
C ASP A 22 -27.09 -10.26 -1.12
N GLY A 23 -26.36 -10.07 -2.23
CA GLY A 23 -26.70 -10.57 -3.56
C GLY A 23 -27.19 -9.47 -4.51
N SER A 24 -27.54 -8.29 -3.99
CA SER A 24 -28.06 -7.15 -4.73
C SER A 24 -27.32 -5.85 -4.36
N LYS A 25 -27.13 -5.61 -3.06
CA LYS A 25 -26.54 -4.40 -2.50
C LYS A 25 -25.25 -4.70 -1.77
N LEU A 26 -24.24 -3.85 -1.98
CA LEU A 26 -23.00 -3.84 -1.22
C LEU A 26 -23.06 -2.69 -0.20
N GLU A 27 -22.91 -3.04 1.07
CA GLU A 27 -22.77 -2.08 2.16
C GLU A 27 -21.33 -2.05 2.64
N LEU A 28 -20.79 -0.84 2.84
CA LEU A 28 -19.42 -0.62 3.29
C LEU A 28 -19.42 0.00 4.69
N SER A 29 -18.56 -0.53 5.55
CA SER A 29 -18.37 -0.02 6.91
C SER A 29 -16.88 0.06 7.23
N GLU A 30 -16.37 1.24 7.56
CA GLU A 30 -15.00 1.40 8.02
C GLU A 30 -14.84 0.82 9.42
N VAL A 31 -13.94 -0.13 9.59
CA VAL A 31 -13.68 -0.81 10.86
C VAL A 31 -12.37 -0.39 11.52
N HIS A 32 -11.45 0.16 10.74
CA HIS A 32 -10.17 0.68 11.24
C HIS A 32 -9.61 1.75 10.32
N ARG A 33 -8.97 2.76 10.91
CA ARG A 33 -8.21 3.79 10.21
C ARG A 33 -6.93 4.10 10.99
N PHE A 34 -5.86 4.41 10.26
CA PHE A 34 -4.56 4.77 10.82
C PHE A 34 -3.83 5.78 9.94
N ALA A 35 -2.94 6.55 10.54
CA ALA A 35 -2.00 7.39 9.82
C ALA A 35 -0.87 6.54 9.24
N ASN A 36 -0.52 6.79 7.97
CA ASN A 36 0.62 6.18 7.31
C ASN A 36 1.69 7.25 7.10
N GLU A 37 2.64 7.29 8.02
CA GLU A 37 3.68 8.30 8.06
C GLU A 37 5.03 7.67 7.70
N PRO A 38 5.80 8.28 6.80
CA PRO A 38 7.16 7.82 6.50
C PRO A 38 8.08 8.08 7.68
N VAL A 39 9.13 7.27 7.78
CA VAL A 39 10.14 7.37 8.84
C VAL A 39 11.42 7.91 8.25
N MET A 40 11.94 9.00 8.85
CA MET A 40 13.27 9.52 8.52
C MET A 40 14.33 8.79 9.34
N VAL A 41 15.31 8.22 8.65
CA VAL A 41 16.51 7.63 9.29
C VAL A 41 17.75 8.22 8.62
N GLY A 42 18.51 8.99 9.36
CA GLY A 42 19.61 9.79 8.78
C GLY A 42 19.05 10.79 7.78
N ASN A 43 19.46 10.67 6.52
CA ASN A 43 19.02 11.54 5.41
C ASN A 43 18.04 10.85 4.45
N SER A 44 17.49 9.70 4.84
CA SER A 44 16.64 8.89 3.98
C SER A 44 15.25 8.68 4.57
N PHE A 45 14.26 8.72 3.69
CA PHE A 45 12.86 8.42 3.99
C PHE A 45 12.55 6.96 3.69
N TYR A 46 11.87 6.30 4.63
CA TYR A 46 11.46 4.90 4.51
C TYR A 46 9.98 4.71 4.84
N TRP A 47 9.38 3.67 4.26
CA TRP A 47 8.11 3.15 4.71
C TRP A 47 8.30 2.24 5.92
N ASP A 48 7.50 2.43 6.97
CA ASP A 48 7.45 1.52 8.13
C ASP A 48 6.57 0.29 7.80
N THR A 49 7.15 -0.68 7.12
CA THR A 49 6.44 -1.91 6.71
C THR A 49 5.98 -2.74 7.90
N LEU A 50 6.70 -2.70 9.03
CA LEU A 50 6.28 -3.39 10.25
C LEU A 50 5.03 -2.76 10.84
N ARG A 51 4.95 -1.43 10.82
CA ARG A 51 3.76 -0.71 11.22
C ARG A 51 2.58 -1.01 10.29
N LEU A 52 2.76 -1.00 8.97
CA LEU A 52 1.72 -1.35 8.02
C LEU A 52 1.17 -2.76 8.27
N PHE A 53 2.03 -3.74 8.52
CA PHE A 53 1.60 -5.09 8.87
C PHE A 53 0.90 -5.16 10.23
N HIS A 54 1.36 -4.36 11.21
CA HIS A 54 0.68 -4.24 12.50
C HIS A 54 -0.75 -3.71 12.31
N GLU A 55 -0.94 -2.67 11.52
CA GLU A 55 -2.25 -2.06 11.27
C GLU A 55 -3.21 -3.00 10.52
N LEU A 56 -2.68 -3.86 9.64
CA LEU A 56 -3.45 -4.95 9.04
C LEU A 56 -4.04 -5.87 10.13
N LYS A 57 -3.19 -6.33 11.05
CA LYS A 57 -3.64 -7.17 12.17
C LYS A 57 -4.66 -6.47 13.06
N GLN A 58 -4.48 -5.15 13.32
CA GLN A 58 -5.44 -4.36 14.07
C GLN A 58 -6.80 -4.28 13.38
N GLY A 59 -6.81 -4.07 12.06
CA GLY A 59 -8.03 -4.06 11.25
C GLY A 59 -8.78 -5.40 11.33
N VAL A 60 -8.07 -6.52 11.16
CA VAL A 60 -8.65 -7.87 11.30
C VAL A 60 -9.22 -8.07 12.71
N MET A 61 -8.45 -7.75 13.75
CA MET A 61 -8.90 -7.90 15.14
C MET A 61 -10.15 -7.07 15.45
N LYS A 62 -10.21 -5.82 15.00
CA LYS A 62 -11.37 -4.95 15.19
C LYS A 62 -12.60 -5.49 14.47
N CYS A 63 -12.43 -5.98 13.24
CA CYS A 63 -13.50 -6.61 12.47
C CYS A 63 -14.09 -7.82 13.22
N VAL A 64 -13.23 -8.72 13.69
CA VAL A 64 -13.65 -9.91 14.46
C VAL A 64 -14.31 -9.54 15.78
N LYS A 65 -13.75 -8.56 16.53
CA LYS A 65 -14.32 -8.10 17.81
C LYS A 65 -15.68 -7.42 17.64
N SER A 66 -15.96 -6.80 16.50
CA SER A 66 -17.30 -6.25 16.19
C SER A 66 -18.32 -7.30 15.76
N GLY A 67 -18.00 -8.59 15.91
CA GLY A 67 -18.92 -9.70 15.64
C GLY A 67 -18.82 -10.31 14.24
N ASN A 68 -17.95 -9.76 13.38
CA ASN A 68 -17.79 -10.24 12.01
C ASN A 68 -16.69 -11.30 11.93
N LYS A 69 -17.05 -12.56 12.23
CA LYS A 69 -16.13 -13.72 12.22
C LYS A 69 -16.19 -14.53 10.93
N ASP A 70 -17.20 -14.28 10.11
CA ASP A 70 -17.56 -15.01 8.88
C ASP A 70 -17.04 -14.29 7.63
N ILE A 71 -15.77 -13.84 7.66
CA ILE A 71 -15.13 -13.17 6.53
C ILE A 71 -14.73 -14.21 5.49
N ALA A 72 -15.27 -14.08 4.28
CA ALA A 72 -15.02 -15.00 3.16
C ALA A 72 -13.69 -14.72 2.44
N GLY A 73 -13.16 -13.51 2.53
CA GLY A 73 -11.90 -13.15 1.91
C GLY A 73 -11.38 -11.79 2.33
N MET A 74 -10.10 -11.57 2.10
CA MET A 74 -9.44 -10.28 2.33
C MET A 74 -8.67 -9.85 1.09
N GLY A 75 -8.59 -8.55 0.86
CA GLY A 75 -7.78 -7.93 -0.17
C GLY A 75 -7.06 -6.69 0.34
N ILE A 76 -5.94 -6.37 -0.28
CA ILE A 76 -5.14 -5.18 0.02
C ILE A 76 -4.96 -4.41 -1.28
N ASP A 77 -5.24 -3.12 -1.24
CA ASP A 77 -4.88 -2.15 -2.25
C ASP A 77 -3.89 -1.14 -1.65
N THR A 78 -2.98 -0.64 -2.47
CA THR A 78 -1.92 0.25 -2.00
C THR A 78 -1.48 1.22 -3.12
N TRP A 79 -0.60 2.18 -2.79
CA TRP A 79 -0.02 3.12 -3.75
C TRP A 79 1.00 2.42 -4.67
N GLY A 80 1.24 3.04 -5.83
CA GLY A 80 2.28 2.62 -6.77
C GLY A 80 3.66 3.24 -6.47
N VAL A 81 4.60 3.05 -7.39
CA VAL A 81 5.95 3.62 -7.53
C VAL A 81 6.97 3.19 -6.50
N ASP A 82 6.59 2.54 -5.41
CA ASP A 82 7.50 2.02 -4.39
C ASP A 82 7.61 0.49 -4.48
N PHE A 83 8.69 -0.05 -3.98
CA PHE A 83 8.93 -1.49 -3.95
C PHE A 83 9.81 -1.88 -2.78
N GLY A 84 9.72 -3.13 -2.36
CA GLY A 84 10.61 -3.78 -1.42
C GLY A 84 11.32 -4.97 -2.07
N LEU A 85 12.58 -5.21 -1.67
CA LEU A 85 13.34 -6.38 -2.11
C LEU A 85 13.18 -7.51 -1.09
N LEU A 86 12.83 -8.69 -1.58
CA LEU A 86 12.73 -9.89 -0.77
C LEU A 86 13.86 -10.86 -1.09
N SER A 87 14.32 -11.59 -0.08
CA SER A 87 15.20 -12.74 -0.27
C SER A 87 14.46 -13.90 -0.91
N VAL A 88 15.18 -14.94 -1.31
CA VAL A 88 14.59 -16.20 -1.81
C VAL A 88 13.67 -16.86 -0.76
N SER A 89 13.95 -16.64 0.54
CA SER A 89 13.12 -17.12 1.65
C SER A 89 11.93 -16.20 1.99
N GLY A 90 11.77 -15.09 1.28
CA GLY A 90 10.67 -14.12 1.50
C GLY A 90 10.94 -13.09 2.59
N GLU A 91 12.16 -12.98 3.08
CA GLU A 91 12.55 -11.97 4.07
C GLU A 91 12.81 -10.62 3.40
N LEU A 92 12.37 -9.54 4.03
CA LEU A 92 12.64 -8.19 3.54
C LEU A 92 14.14 -7.87 3.71
N LEU A 93 14.83 -7.58 2.59
CA LEU A 93 16.28 -7.31 2.58
C LEU A 93 16.66 -5.91 3.08
N GLY A 94 15.70 -5.03 3.23
CA GLY A 94 15.87 -3.67 3.75
C GLY A 94 14.55 -2.93 3.74
N MET A 95 14.49 -1.83 4.48
CA MET A 95 13.28 -1.00 4.50
C MET A 95 13.06 -0.36 3.13
N PRO A 96 11.86 -0.44 2.55
CA PRO A 96 11.54 0.23 1.29
C PRO A 96 11.65 1.75 1.44
N TYR A 97 12.31 2.37 0.48
CA TYR A 97 12.37 3.83 0.43
C TYR A 97 11.01 4.42 0.07
N HIS A 98 10.74 5.56 0.63
CA HIS A 98 9.56 6.35 0.28
C HIS A 98 9.77 7.09 -1.04
N TYR A 99 8.76 7.22 -1.88
CA TYR A 99 8.86 7.86 -3.21
C TYR A 99 9.28 9.35 -3.16
N ARG A 100 9.20 10.00 -2.00
CA ARG A 100 9.68 11.38 -1.78
C ARG A 100 11.09 11.43 -1.20
N ASP A 101 11.81 10.31 -1.15
CA ASP A 101 13.19 10.32 -0.74
C ASP A 101 14.05 11.08 -1.76
N SER A 102 14.99 11.90 -1.27
CA SER A 102 15.84 12.74 -2.13
C SER A 102 16.76 11.96 -3.07
N ARG A 103 16.96 10.65 -2.83
CA ARG A 103 17.79 9.78 -3.69
C ARG A 103 17.30 9.71 -5.15
N THR A 104 16.03 10.06 -5.41
CA THR A 104 15.45 10.05 -6.76
C THR A 104 15.46 11.42 -7.44
N GLU A 105 15.97 12.46 -6.78
CA GLU A 105 16.12 13.78 -7.39
C GLU A 105 17.01 13.73 -8.62
N GLY A 106 16.56 14.32 -9.73
CA GLY A 106 17.27 14.33 -11.01
C GLY A 106 17.27 12.99 -11.76
N MET A 107 16.63 11.92 -11.22
CA MET A 107 16.64 10.60 -11.87
C MET A 107 15.75 10.54 -13.12
N ILE A 108 14.69 11.33 -13.20
CA ILE A 108 13.85 11.43 -14.40
C ILE A 108 14.67 11.99 -15.56
N GLU A 109 15.39 13.09 -15.34
CA GLU A 109 16.28 13.72 -16.33
C GLU A 109 17.42 12.78 -16.71
N ALA A 110 17.95 12.02 -15.75
CA ALA A 110 18.97 11.01 -16.03
C ALA A 110 18.43 9.88 -16.92
N ALA A 111 17.21 9.40 -16.64
CA ALA A 111 16.55 8.38 -17.45
C ALA A 111 16.27 8.90 -18.88
N TYR A 112 15.81 10.15 -19.03
CA TYR A 112 15.51 10.74 -20.33
C TYR A 112 16.75 10.99 -21.20
N ARG A 113 17.95 11.00 -20.61
CA ARG A 113 19.21 11.01 -21.39
C ARG A 113 19.51 9.64 -22.03
N LEU A 114 18.96 8.56 -21.46
CA LEU A 114 19.12 7.20 -21.98
C LEU A 114 18.00 6.81 -22.95
N MET A 115 16.77 7.24 -22.64
CA MET A 115 15.56 6.98 -23.43
C MET A 115 14.68 8.24 -23.40
N PRO A 116 14.41 8.88 -24.55
CA PRO A 116 13.58 10.09 -24.61
C PRO A 116 12.20 9.88 -23.96
N GLY A 117 11.70 10.88 -23.26
CA GLY A 117 10.43 10.78 -22.53
C GLY A 117 9.23 10.36 -23.40
N ARG A 118 9.25 10.73 -24.70
CA ARG A 118 8.25 10.27 -25.67
C ARG A 118 8.30 8.76 -25.86
N GLU A 119 9.48 8.19 -26.01
CA GLU A 119 9.69 6.75 -26.18
C GLU A 119 9.26 5.99 -24.91
N VAL A 120 9.62 6.51 -23.72
CA VAL A 120 9.15 5.98 -22.43
C VAL A 120 7.63 5.94 -22.38
N TYR A 121 6.95 7.01 -22.82
CA TYR A 121 5.50 7.08 -22.84
C TYR A 121 4.89 6.09 -23.87
N GLU A 122 5.45 6.00 -25.06
CA GLU A 122 4.99 5.08 -26.12
C GLU A 122 5.08 3.60 -25.67
N GLU A 123 6.12 3.25 -24.88
CA GLU A 123 6.31 1.89 -24.37
C GLU A 123 5.49 1.58 -23.10
N THR A 124 5.28 2.55 -22.23
CA THR A 124 4.71 2.30 -20.89
C THR A 124 3.30 2.86 -20.71
N GLY A 125 2.90 3.85 -21.50
CA GLY A 125 1.68 4.62 -21.28
C GLY A 125 1.75 5.58 -20.09
N ILE A 126 2.90 5.73 -19.44
CA ILE A 126 3.07 6.51 -18.22
C ILE A 126 3.70 7.87 -18.55
N GLN A 127 3.03 8.93 -18.12
CA GLN A 127 3.56 10.29 -18.18
C GLN A 127 4.23 10.65 -16.84
N PHE A 128 5.49 11.00 -16.90
CA PHE A 128 6.28 11.50 -15.76
C PHE A 128 6.33 13.02 -15.76
#